data_eba9b9a6e60a844182966cbf01e0c230
#
_entry.id   eba9b9a6e60a844182966cbf01e0c230
#
_cell.length_a   1.000
_cell.length_b   1.000
_cell.length_c   1.000
_cell.angle_alpha   90.00
_cell.angle_beta   90.00
_cell.angle_gamma   90.00
#
_symmetry.space_group_name_H-M   'P 1'
#
loop_
_entity.id
_entity.type
_entity.pdbx_description
1 polymer ?
#
loop_
_entity_poly.entity_id
_entity_poly.type
_entity_poly.pdbx_seq_one_letter_code
_entity_poly.pdbx_strand_id
1 'polypeptide(L)'
;MLISEIFCLVAMIAILLLAIYFYFDITKDVREHYKYINSIRVGDVFEINNVSTLVENPFEKKFEYTFTKCIITDIKEGFGGVKWVKYKCLKSNAESSCQLASFIEDYTRIQKFDENK
;
A
#
# COMPACT_ATOMS: atom_id res chain seq x y z
N MET A 1 21.13 41.98 26.84
CA MET A 1 20.76 40.68 27.43
C MET A 1 19.37 40.26 27.00
N LEU A 2 18.38 41.08 27.18
CA LEU A 2 17.00 40.74 26.78
C LEU A 2 16.87 40.44 25.28
N ILE A 3 17.62 41.13 24.43
CA ILE A 3 17.57 40.93 22.98
C ILE A 3 18.13 39.56 22.60
N SER A 4 19.21 39.12 23.24
CA SER A 4 19.78 37.79 22.94
C SER A 4 18.91 36.65 23.45
N GLU A 5 18.22 36.85 24.58
CA GLU A 5 17.27 35.87 25.10
C GLU A 5 16.05 35.73 24.19
N ILE A 6 15.54 36.86 23.70
CA ILE A 6 14.41 36.90 22.75
C ILE A 6 14.84 36.23 21.45
N PHE A 7 16.07 36.49 20.99
CA PHE A 7 16.60 35.89 19.77
C PHE A 7 16.70 34.36 19.88
N CYS A 8 17.17 33.87 21.03
CA CYS A 8 17.23 32.42 21.31
C CYS A 8 15.84 31.79 21.33
N LEU A 9 14.86 32.47 21.96
CA LEU A 9 13.49 31.99 22.00
C LEU A 9 12.87 31.89 20.62
N VAL A 10 13.05 32.93 19.78
CA VAL A 10 12.54 32.98 18.42
C VAL A 10 13.18 31.88 17.58
N ALA A 11 14.49 31.67 17.73
CA ALA A 11 15.20 30.60 17.02
C ALA A 11 14.69 29.22 17.43
N MET A 12 14.46 28.99 18.72
CA MET A 12 13.90 27.72 19.20
C MET A 12 12.51 27.45 18.67
N ILE A 13 11.66 28.46 18.65
CA ILE A 13 10.29 28.34 18.10
C ILE A 13 10.34 28.06 16.61
N ALA A 14 11.23 28.72 15.86
CA ALA A 14 11.40 28.51 14.43
C ALA A 14 11.85 27.06 14.13
N ILE A 15 12.82 26.55 14.89
CA ILE A 15 13.31 25.18 14.75
C ILE A 15 12.20 24.18 15.06
N LEU A 16 11.41 24.43 16.11
CA LEU A 16 10.30 23.58 16.49
C LEU A 16 9.22 23.54 15.41
N LEU A 17 8.88 24.69 14.83
CA LEU A 17 7.91 24.77 13.74
C LEU A 17 8.39 24.03 12.49
N LEU A 18 9.67 24.17 12.16
CA LEU A 18 10.27 23.43 11.05
C LEU A 18 10.24 21.92 11.29
N ALA A 19 10.55 21.49 12.51
CA ALA A 19 10.49 20.07 12.88
C ALA A 19 9.08 19.51 12.73
N ILE A 20 8.07 20.25 13.16
CA ILE A 20 6.66 19.87 13.02
C ILE A 20 6.28 19.79 11.54
N TYR A 21 6.68 20.77 10.74
CA TYR A 21 6.42 20.81 9.31
C TYR A 21 7.03 19.58 8.61
N PHE A 22 8.31 19.29 8.87
CA PHE A 22 8.97 18.14 8.30
C PHE A 22 8.33 16.82 8.73
N TYR A 23 7.91 16.74 9.99
CA TYR A 23 7.20 15.57 10.50
C TYR A 23 5.91 15.31 9.71
N PHE A 24 5.10 16.33 9.51
CA PHE A 24 3.86 16.20 8.73
C PHE A 24 4.13 15.86 7.27
N ASP A 25 5.18 16.43 6.68
CA ASP A 25 5.54 16.14 5.29
C ASP A 25 5.99 14.68 5.11
N ILE A 26 6.86 14.21 6.02
CA ILE A 26 7.35 12.83 5.98
C ILE A 26 6.23 11.82 6.22
N THR A 27 5.31 12.10 7.15
CA THR A 27 4.23 11.17 7.49
C THR A 27 3.04 11.24 6.55
N LYS A 28 3.00 12.21 5.64
CA LYS A 28 1.93 12.34 4.66
C LYS A 28 1.79 11.09 3.80
N ASP A 29 2.90 10.61 3.24
CA ASP A 29 2.91 9.41 2.40
C ASP A 29 2.48 8.18 3.18
N VAL A 30 2.91 8.06 4.43
CA VAL A 30 2.52 6.96 5.32
C VAL A 30 1.01 6.98 5.58
N ARG A 31 0.44 8.17 5.84
CA ARG A 31 -1.00 8.31 6.07
C ARG A 31 -1.81 7.95 4.83
N GLU A 32 -1.37 8.39 3.65
CA GLU A 32 -2.02 8.05 2.39
C GLU A 32 -1.95 6.56 2.13
N HIS A 33 -0.81 5.93 2.43
CA HIS A 33 -0.61 4.49 2.32
C HIS A 33 -1.58 3.73 3.23
N TYR A 34 -1.74 4.16 4.49
CA TYR A 34 -2.70 3.56 5.42
C TYR A 34 -4.14 3.73 4.95
N LYS A 35 -4.48 4.89 4.41
CA LYS A 35 -5.82 5.11 3.83
C LYS A 35 -6.08 4.14 2.68
N TYR A 36 -5.10 3.95 1.82
CA TYR A 36 -5.19 3.03 0.69
C TYR A 36 -5.39 1.60 1.18
N ILE A 37 -4.56 1.15 2.13
CA ILE A 37 -4.67 -0.19 2.71
C ILE A 37 -6.04 -0.41 3.34
N ASN A 38 -6.53 0.58 4.10
CA ASN A 38 -7.83 0.47 4.78
C ASN A 38 -9.01 0.55 3.81
N SER A 39 -8.80 1.03 2.59
CA SER A 39 -9.84 1.08 1.55
C SER A 39 -9.99 -0.24 0.79
N ILE A 40 -9.01 -1.14 0.91
CA ILE A 40 -9.03 -2.43 0.22
C ILE A 40 -10.04 -3.36 0.89
N ARG A 41 -10.93 -3.94 0.11
CA ARG A 41 -12.00 -4.82 0.59
C ARG A 41 -12.05 -6.09 -0.23
N VAL A 42 -12.71 -7.10 0.33
CA VAL A 42 -13.03 -8.34 -0.39
C VAL A 42 -13.88 -7.97 -1.63
N GLY A 43 -13.50 -8.49 -2.78
CA GLY A 43 -14.15 -8.18 -4.06
C GLY A 43 -13.40 -7.16 -4.91
N ASP A 44 -12.38 -6.48 -4.36
CA ASP A 44 -11.53 -5.59 -5.14
C ASP A 44 -10.69 -6.40 -6.15
N VAL A 45 -10.54 -5.86 -7.36
CA VAL A 45 -9.75 -6.51 -8.42
C VAL A 45 -8.42 -5.79 -8.57
N PHE A 46 -7.34 -6.57 -8.63
CA PHE A 46 -5.98 -6.07 -8.77
C PHE A 46 -5.32 -6.65 -10.01
N GLU A 47 -4.40 -5.90 -10.59
CA GLU A 47 -3.60 -6.33 -11.73
C GLU A 47 -2.12 -6.19 -11.41
N ILE A 48 -1.30 -7.14 -11.86
CA ILE A 48 0.14 -7.11 -11.62
C ILE A 48 0.79 -5.91 -12.35
N ASN A 49 1.71 -5.23 -11.65
CA ASN A 49 2.30 -3.99 -12.14
C ASN A 49 3.27 -4.19 -13.30
N ASN A 50 4.07 -5.25 -13.27
CA ASN A 50 5.19 -5.44 -14.17
C ASN A 50 5.02 -6.66 -15.07
N VAL A 51 3.91 -6.70 -15.82
CA VAL A 51 3.62 -7.81 -16.74
C VAL A 51 4.75 -7.99 -17.77
N SER A 52 5.32 -6.89 -18.25
CA SER A 52 6.35 -6.92 -19.29
C SER A 52 7.67 -7.56 -18.83
N THR A 53 8.05 -7.40 -17.58
CA THR A 53 9.29 -7.98 -17.04
C THR A 53 9.14 -9.45 -16.74
N LEU A 54 7.93 -9.92 -16.56
CA LEU A 54 7.64 -11.33 -16.23
C LEU A 54 7.62 -12.23 -17.46
N VAL A 55 7.56 -11.67 -18.66
CA VAL A 55 7.42 -12.44 -19.92
C VAL A 55 8.76 -13.00 -20.42
N GLU A 56 9.89 -12.59 -19.85
CA GLU A 56 11.21 -13.02 -20.32
C GLU A 56 11.55 -14.48 -20.00
N ASN A 57 10.93 -15.06 -18.98
CA ASN A 57 11.19 -16.46 -18.60
C ASN A 57 10.03 -17.35 -19.04
N PRO A 58 10.26 -18.29 -20.01
CA PRO A 58 9.19 -19.13 -20.53
C PRO A 58 8.60 -20.11 -19.51
N PHE A 59 9.33 -20.46 -18.46
CA PHE A 59 8.80 -21.32 -17.39
C PHE A 59 7.91 -20.57 -16.42
N GLU A 60 8.24 -19.31 -16.14
CA GLU A 60 7.46 -18.45 -15.27
C GLU A 60 6.25 -17.86 -15.98
N LYS A 61 6.29 -17.75 -17.29
CA LYS A 61 5.24 -17.17 -18.11
C LYS A 61 3.87 -17.75 -17.83
N LYS A 62 3.78 -19.07 -17.66
CA LYS A 62 2.54 -19.77 -17.39
C LYS A 62 1.97 -19.42 -16.01
N PHE A 63 2.83 -19.31 -15.00
CA PHE A 63 2.47 -18.92 -13.64
C PHE A 63 2.04 -17.45 -13.58
N GLU A 64 2.73 -16.59 -14.29
CA GLU A 64 2.46 -15.16 -14.34
C GLU A 64 1.11 -14.83 -14.97
N TYR A 65 0.76 -15.48 -16.07
CA TYR A 65 -0.57 -15.32 -16.67
C TYR A 65 -1.67 -15.77 -15.72
N THR A 66 -1.37 -16.73 -14.86
CA THR A 66 -2.31 -17.23 -13.87
C THR A 66 -2.71 -16.15 -12.86
N PHE A 67 -1.76 -15.30 -12.46
CA PHE A 67 -1.99 -14.30 -11.42
C PHE A 67 -1.94 -12.86 -11.93
N THR A 68 -2.15 -12.64 -13.24
CA THR A 68 -2.13 -11.29 -13.82
C THR A 68 -3.24 -10.42 -13.25
N LYS A 69 -4.47 -10.94 -13.19
CA LYS A 69 -5.62 -10.25 -12.59
C LYS A 69 -6.19 -11.12 -11.49
N CYS A 70 -6.32 -10.53 -10.32
CA CYS A 70 -6.75 -11.24 -9.13
C CYS A 70 -7.88 -10.49 -8.42
N ILE A 71 -8.78 -11.23 -7.82
CA ILE A 71 -9.83 -10.69 -6.96
C ILE A 71 -9.53 -11.08 -5.51
N ILE A 72 -9.70 -10.13 -4.60
CA ILE A 72 -9.51 -10.39 -3.17
C ILE A 72 -10.70 -11.22 -2.67
N THR A 73 -10.40 -12.39 -2.10
CA THR A 73 -11.42 -13.30 -1.58
C THR A 73 -11.54 -13.26 -0.06
N ASP A 74 -10.47 -12.88 0.64
CA ASP A 74 -10.49 -12.78 2.09
C ASP A 74 -9.38 -11.85 2.57
N ILE A 75 -9.63 -11.15 3.68
CA ILE A 75 -8.65 -10.32 4.35
C ILE A 75 -8.66 -10.69 5.82
N LYS A 76 -7.51 -11.10 6.35
CA LYS A 76 -7.36 -11.47 7.76
C LYS A 76 -6.31 -10.59 8.41
N GLU A 77 -6.57 -10.21 9.66
CA GLU A 77 -5.59 -9.51 10.47
C GLU A 77 -4.87 -10.52 11.35
N GLY A 78 -3.55 -10.55 11.22
CA GLY A 78 -2.71 -11.45 11.99
C GLY A 78 -2.10 -10.79 13.22
N PHE A 79 -1.12 -11.47 13.78
CA PHE A 79 -0.40 -11.00 14.96
C PHE A 79 0.32 -9.68 14.66
N GLY A 80 0.23 -8.73 15.61
CA GLY A 80 0.88 -7.44 15.47
C GLY A 80 0.21 -6.46 14.51
N GLY A 81 -1.04 -6.73 14.12
CA GLY A 81 -1.79 -5.86 13.21
C GLY A 81 -1.43 -6.05 11.74
N VAL A 82 -0.65 -7.06 11.40
CA VAL A 82 -0.29 -7.39 10.02
C VAL A 82 -1.51 -7.97 9.32
N LYS A 83 -1.85 -7.40 8.17
CA LYS A 83 -2.98 -7.89 7.36
C LYS A 83 -2.50 -8.86 6.30
N TRP A 84 -3.25 -9.94 6.14
CA TRP A 84 -3.03 -10.97 5.13
C TRP A 84 -4.21 -10.97 4.16
N VAL A 85 -3.92 -11.10 2.87
CA VAL A 85 -4.96 -11.19 1.85
C VAL A 85 -4.92 -12.56 1.19
N LYS A 86 -6.09 -13.09 0.94
CA LYS A 86 -6.30 -14.20 0.04
C LYS A 86 -6.85 -13.66 -1.27
N TYR A 87 -6.29 -14.11 -2.37
CA TYR A 87 -6.70 -13.66 -3.69
C TYR A 87 -6.80 -14.84 -4.65
N LYS A 88 -7.62 -14.66 -5.65
CA LYS A 88 -7.93 -15.68 -6.64
C LYS A 88 -7.72 -15.12 -8.03
N CYS A 89 -7.03 -15.86 -8.87
CA CYS A 89 -6.87 -15.47 -10.27
C CYS A 89 -8.21 -15.57 -11.02
N LEU A 90 -8.53 -14.52 -11.79
CA LEU A 90 -9.79 -14.48 -12.54
C LEU A 90 -9.81 -15.47 -13.70
N LYS A 91 -8.65 -15.78 -14.27
CA LYS A 91 -8.57 -16.69 -15.44
C LYS A 91 -8.57 -18.17 -15.06
N SER A 92 -7.79 -18.54 -14.05
CA SER A 92 -7.54 -19.94 -13.73
C SER A 92 -8.22 -20.42 -12.46
N ASN A 93 -8.82 -19.51 -11.68
CA ASN A 93 -9.38 -19.78 -10.37
C ASN A 93 -8.34 -20.27 -9.34
N ALA A 94 -7.06 -20.11 -9.64
CA ALA A 94 -5.99 -20.43 -8.69
C ALA A 94 -6.00 -19.44 -7.53
N GLU A 95 -5.82 -19.96 -6.32
CA GLU A 95 -5.81 -19.13 -5.10
C GLU A 95 -4.41 -19.04 -4.53
N SER A 96 -4.10 -17.91 -3.93
CA SER A 96 -2.86 -17.68 -3.19
C SER A 96 -3.11 -16.71 -2.06
N SER A 97 -2.13 -16.57 -1.18
CA SER A 97 -2.20 -15.62 -0.08
C SER A 97 -0.83 -15.01 0.20
N CYS A 98 -0.81 -13.79 0.66
CA CYS A 98 0.41 -13.10 1.07
C CYS A 98 0.06 -11.96 2.00
N GLN A 99 1.09 -11.30 2.55
CA GLN A 99 0.87 -10.08 3.33
C GLN A 99 0.34 -8.98 2.42
N LEU A 100 -0.62 -8.21 2.92
CA LEU A 100 -1.22 -7.11 2.16
C LEU A 100 -0.17 -6.10 1.70
N ALA A 101 0.80 -5.77 2.55
CA ALA A 101 1.86 -4.84 2.21
C ALA A 101 2.68 -5.31 1.00
N SER A 102 3.02 -6.60 0.93
CA SER A 102 3.72 -7.18 -0.22
C SER A 102 2.84 -7.22 -1.46
N PHE A 103 1.57 -7.52 -1.29
CA PHE A 103 0.61 -7.59 -2.39
C PHE A 103 0.47 -6.24 -3.10
N ILE A 104 0.34 -5.15 -2.36
CA ILE A 104 0.15 -3.82 -2.96
C ILE A 104 1.43 -3.26 -3.60
N GLU A 105 2.60 -3.81 -3.28
CA GLU A 105 3.84 -3.46 -3.99
C GLU A 105 3.86 -4.00 -5.41
N ASP A 106 3.32 -5.19 -5.62
CA ASP A 106 3.35 -5.89 -6.91
C ASP A 106 2.08 -5.70 -7.73
N TYR A 107 0.97 -5.33 -7.10
CA TYR A 107 -0.34 -5.23 -7.74
C TYR A 107 -0.95 -3.85 -7.54
N THR A 108 -1.70 -3.40 -8.54
CA THR A 108 -2.45 -2.15 -8.49
C THR A 108 -3.94 -2.45 -8.61
N ARG A 109 -4.75 -1.81 -7.77
CA ARG A 109 -6.20 -1.95 -7.81
C ARG A 109 -6.76 -1.32 -9.08
N ILE A 110 -7.41 -2.13 -9.91
CA ILE A 110 -8.02 -1.67 -11.16
C ILE A 110 -9.53 -1.52 -11.05
N GLN A 111 -10.15 -2.22 -10.09
CA GLN A 111 -11.59 -2.14 -9.88
C GLN A 111 -11.89 -2.27 -8.40
N LYS A 112 -12.61 -1.31 -7.85
CA LYS A 112 -13.05 -1.33 -6.46
C LYS A 112 -14.40 -2.02 -6.36
N PHE A 113 -14.56 -2.85 -5.35
CA PHE A 113 -15.86 -3.46 -5.06
C PHE A 113 -16.87 -2.38 -4.70
N ASP A 114 -18.03 -2.41 -5.34
CA ASP A 114 -19.11 -1.44 -5.14
C ASP A 114 -20.34 -2.14 -4.58
N GLU A 115 -20.59 -1.92 -3.29
CA GLU A 115 -21.72 -2.52 -2.56
C GLU A 115 -23.07 -1.92 -2.98
N ASN A 116 -23.05 -0.75 -3.64
CA ASN A 116 -24.25 -0.03 -4.02
C ASN A 116 -24.78 -0.44 -5.40
N LYS A 117 -24.12 -1.38 -6.01
CA LYS A 117 -24.62 -2.01 -7.22
C LYS A 117 -25.18 -3.40 -6.90
#